data_8e3841207a6991ded78b7bb9b0bb3b8d
#
_entry.id   8e3841207a6991ded78b7bb9b0bb3b8d
#
_cell.length_a   1.000
_cell.length_b   1.000
_cell.length_c   1.000
_cell.angle_alpha   90.00
_cell.angle_beta   90.00
_cell.angle_gamma   90.00
#
_symmetry.space_group_name_H-M   'P 1'
#
loop_
_entity.id
_entity.type
_entity.pdbx_description
1 polymer ?
#
loop_
_entity_poly.entity_id
_entity_poly.type
_entity_poly.pdbx_seq_one_letter_code
_entity_poly.pdbx_strand_id
1 'polypeptide(L)'
;IDVSLVGSEMCIRDSHKYHQIIHETDLANNFSDYYKKSKNKLSKYMQTAIKNGNKHSGKEYAEAIDFIKRSYDSYKEVFEDYHGILTPSSPGIAPKGLKSTGTAEFNKVWSYLGTPCISLPLLQGENNLPLGIQVVGQKYDDNRFLGVSAWLEKESKKFNE
;
A
#
# COMPACT_ATOMS: atom_id res chain seq x y z
N ILE A 1 -20.61 -8.89 -12.94
CA ILE A 1 -19.97 -8.79 -11.61
C ILE A 1 -20.38 -7.45 -11.04
N ASP A 2 -21.51 -7.44 -10.33
CA ASP A 2 -21.92 -6.29 -9.54
C ASP A 2 -21.10 -6.28 -8.24
N VAL A 3 -19.93 -5.68 -8.31
CA VAL A 3 -19.23 -5.28 -7.10
C VAL A 3 -19.89 -4.01 -6.61
N SER A 4 -20.57 -4.06 -5.49
CA SER A 4 -21.12 -2.88 -4.81
C SER A 4 -19.96 -1.96 -4.40
N LEU A 5 -19.60 -1.05 -5.30
CA LEU A 5 -18.47 -0.09 -5.16
C LEU A 5 -18.69 0.94 -4.03
N VAL A 6 -19.93 1.15 -3.58
CA VAL A 6 -20.26 2.22 -2.62
C VAL A 6 -19.64 1.98 -1.24
N GLY A 7 -19.60 0.74 -0.77
CA GLY A 7 -18.92 0.40 0.50
C GLY A 7 -17.39 0.42 0.40
N SER A 8 -16.84 0.06 -0.77
CA SER A 8 -15.41 -0.01 -0.99
C SER A 8 -14.73 1.36 -1.13
N GLU A 9 -15.37 2.34 -1.78
CA GLU A 9 -14.81 3.70 -1.90
C GLU A 9 -14.68 4.40 -0.54
N MET A 10 -15.66 4.25 0.34
CA MET A 10 -15.61 4.83 1.68
C MET A 10 -14.51 4.18 2.51
N CYS A 11 -14.35 2.86 2.43
CA CYS A 11 -13.27 2.13 3.09
C CYS A 11 -11.87 2.53 2.59
N ILE A 12 -11.68 2.73 1.28
CA ILE A 12 -10.40 3.13 0.69
C ILE A 12 -10.01 4.53 1.14
N ARG A 13 -10.93 5.50 1.09
CA ARG A 13 -10.68 6.88 1.52
C ARG A 13 -10.31 6.97 2.98
N ASP A 14 -11.05 6.29 3.84
CA ASP A 14 -10.79 6.24 5.27
C ASP A 14 -9.48 5.50 5.59
N SER A 15 -9.16 4.45 4.85
CA SER A 15 -7.87 3.74 4.96
C SER A 15 -6.69 4.66 4.70
N HIS A 16 -6.77 5.57 3.73
CA HIS A 16 -5.71 6.56 3.47
C HIS A 16 -5.53 7.53 4.65
N LYS A 17 -6.63 8.01 5.24
CA LYS A 17 -6.60 8.88 6.42
C LYS A 17 -5.96 8.17 7.62
N TYR A 18 -6.44 6.99 7.93
CA TYR A 18 -5.95 6.22 9.08
C TYR A 18 -4.52 5.71 8.88
N HIS A 19 -4.15 5.31 7.66
CA HIS A 19 -2.77 5.02 7.31
C HIS A 19 -1.85 6.21 7.62
N GLN A 20 -2.27 7.43 7.27
CA GLN A 20 -1.47 8.62 7.54
C GLN A 20 -1.29 8.87 9.04
N ILE A 21 -2.34 8.72 9.84
CA ILE A 21 -2.27 8.87 11.30
C ILE A 21 -1.26 7.88 11.91
N ILE A 22 -1.35 6.60 11.53
CA ILE A 22 -0.43 5.57 12.03
C ILE A 22 0.99 5.87 11.57
N HIS A 23 1.19 6.11 10.27
CA HIS A 23 2.51 6.37 9.70
C HIS A 23 3.20 7.58 10.35
N GLU A 24 2.50 8.70 10.50
CA GLU A 24 3.07 9.90 11.11
C GLU A 24 3.35 9.71 12.60
N THR A 25 2.45 9.02 13.33
CA THR A 25 2.63 8.73 14.76
C THR A 25 3.81 7.79 14.99
N ASP A 26 3.93 6.72 14.19
CA ASP A 26 5.05 5.78 14.30
C ASP A 26 6.38 6.43 13.91
N LEU A 27 6.39 7.30 12.90
CA LEU A 27 7.58 8.10 12.58
C LEU A 27 7.96 9.02 13.74
N ALA A 28 7.00 9.68 14.38
CA ALA A 28 7.27 10.54 15.52
C ALA A 28 7.87 9.77 16.70
N ASN A 29 7.35 8.58 16.98
CA ASN A 29 7.85 7.72 18.04
C ASN A 29 9.26 7.18 17.72
N ASN A 30 9.41 6.53 16.56
CA ASN A 30 10.65 5.82 16.21
C ASN A 30 11.82 6.75 15.90
N PHE A 31 11.55 7.95 15.41
CA PHE A 31 12.59 8.93 15.06
C PHE A 31 12.71 10.11 16.01
N SER A 32 12.06 10.05 17.20
CA SER A 32 12.09 11.14 18.19
C SER A 32 13.50 11.58 18.56
N ASP A 33 14.40 10.64 18.82
CA ASP A 33 15.78 10.93 19.23
C ASP A 33 16.60 11.50 18.07
N TYR A 34 16.44 10.96 16.85
CA TYR A 34 17.08 11.52 15.66
C TYR A 34 16.59 12.93 15.37
N TYR A 35 15.30 13.17 15.55
CA TYR A 35 14.71 14.49 15.37
C TYR A 35 15.27 15.52 16.37
N LYS A 36 15.47 15.13 17.64
CA LYS A 36 16.05 15.99 18.67
C LYS A 36 17.54 16.29 18.39
N LYS A 37 18.32 15.25 18.04
CA LYS A 37 19.78 15.34 17.91
C LYS A 37 20.27 15.83 16.55
N SER A 38 19.54 15.57 15.48
CA SER A 38 20.01 15.72 14.10
C SER A 38 18.92 16.14 13.12
N LYS A 39 17.99 16.99 13.53
CA LYS A 39 16.85 17.45 12.74
C LYS A 39 17.26 17.91 11.33
N ASN A 40 18.35 18.63 11.20
CA ASN A 40 18.83 19.19 9.93
C ASN A 40 19.32 18.12 8.93
N LYS A 41 19.56 16.88 9.39
CA LYS A 41 19.91 15.74 8.55
C LYS A 41 18.69 14.98 8.03
N LEU A 42 17.50 15.24 8.56
CA LEU A 42 16.26 14.66 8.10
C LEU A 42 15.69 15.44 6.92
N SER A 43 15.11 14.74 5.95
CA SER A 43 14.40 15.37 4.85
C SER A 43 13.24 16.26 5.35
N LYS A 44 12.84 17.26 4.57
CA LYS A 44 11.69 18.10 4.91
C LYS A 44 10.40 17.29 5.11
N TYR A 45 10.22 16.24 4.32
CA TYR A 45 9.09 15.30 4.47
C TYR A 45 9.09 14.66 5.86
N MET A 46 10.21 14.04 6.27
CA MET A 46 10.36 13.41 7.59
C MET A 46 10.11 14.40 8.74
N GLN A 47 10.67 15.60 8.63
CA GLN A 47 10.45 16.63 9.65
C GLN A 47 8.97 17.02 9.78
N THR A 48 8.25 17.10 8.66
CA THR A 48 6.82 17.44 8.64
C THR A 48 6.00 16.28 9.21
N ALA A 49 6.26 15.05 8.77
CA ALA A 49 5.57 13.86 9.25
C ALA A 49 5.73 13.67 10.77
N ILE A 50 6.96 13.83 11.30
CA ILE A 50 7.20 13.76 12.74
C ILE A 50 6.44 14.87 13.51
N LYS A 51 6.41 16.10 12.98
CA LYS A 51 5.64 17.18 13.60
C LYS A 51 4.13 16.88 13.64
N ASN A 52 3.60 16.32 12.56
CA ASN A 52 2.19 15.94 12.48
C ASN A 52 1.89 14.79 13.44
N GLY A 53 2.74 13.76 13.45
CA GLY A 53 2.58 12.61 14.33
C GLY A 53 2.51 12.97 15.81
N ASN A 54 3.27 13.98 16.23
CA ASN A 54 3.19 14.51 17.60
C ASN A 54 1.89 15.27 17.93
N LYS A 55 1.03 15.56 16.93
CA LYS A 55 -0.27 16.21 17.14
C LYS A 55 -1.41 15.22 17.24
N HIS A 56 -1.22 14.01 16.69
CA HIS A 56 -2.24 12.96 16.78
C HIS A 56 -2.43 12.52 18.23
N SER A 57 -3.67 12.44 18.64
CA SER A 57 -4.03 11.95 19.97
C SER A 57 -3.93 10.41 20.04
N GLY A 58 -3.73 9.87 21.24
CA GLY A 58 -3.78 8.43 21.46
C GLY A 58 -5.13 7.82 21.05
N LYS A 59 -6.22 8.58 21.14
CA LYS A 59 -7.55 8.16 20.71
C LYS A 59 -7.59 7.99 19.16
N GLU A 60 -7.12 8.97 18.41
CA GLU A 60 -7.06 8.90 16.94
C GLU A 60 -6.21 7.73 16.47
N TYR A 61 -5.07 7.48 17.12
CA TYR A 61 -4.21 6.34 16.81
C TYR A 61 -4.92 5.00 17.09
N ALA A 62 -5.58 4.87 18.24
CA ALA A 62 -6.33 3.66 18.58
C ALA A 62 -7.48 3.41 17.60
N GLU A 63 -8.25 4.44 17.23
CA GLU A 63 -9.30 4.35 16.21
C GLU A 63 -8.74 3.90 14.85
N ALA A 64 -7.55 4.40 14.48
CA ALA A 64 -6.89 4.01 13.23
C ALA A 64 -6.46 2.53 13.24
N ILE A 65 -5.97 2.03 14.37
CA ILE A 65 -5.62 0.61 14.54
C ILE A 65 -6.86 -0.28 14.50
N ASP A 66 -7.92 0.11 15.20
CA ASP A 66 -9.18 -0.66 15.19
C ASP A 66 -9.81 -0.73 13.80
N PHE A 67 -9.66 0.33 13.01
CA PHE A 67 -10.17 0.36 11.65
C PHE A 67 -9.45 -0.64 10.71
N ILE A 68 -8.17 -0.95 10.95
CA ILE A 68 -7.44 -1.99 10.19
C ILE A 68 -8.19 -3.32 10.23
N LYS A 69 -8.57 -3.76 11.44
CA LYS A 69 -9.24 -5.04 11.64
C LYS A 69 -10.57 -5.09 10.90
N ARG A 70 -11.41 -4.07 11.10
CA ARG A 70 -12.72 -3.98 10.43
C ARG A 70 -12.61 -3.93 8.92
N SER A 71 -11.64 -3.16 8.41
CA SER A 71 -11.40 -3.08 6.97
C SER A 71 -10.92 -4.41 6.42
N TYR A 72 -10.00 -5.09 7.10
CA TYR A 72 -9.52 -6.39 6.65
C TYR A 72 -10.63 -7.44 6.63
N ASP A 73 -11.51 -7.46 7.62
CA ASP A 73 -12.64 -8.39 7.67
C ASP A 73 -13.57 -8.22 6.45
N SER A 74 -13.73 -6.99 5.94
CA SER A 74 -14.48 -6.73 4.71
C SER A 74 -13.77 -7.21 3.43
N TYR A 75 -12.44 -7.23 3.42
CA TYR A 75 -11.66 -7.69 2.26
C TYR A 75 -11.45 -9.20 2.24
N LYS A 76 -11.41 -9.86 3.41
CA LYS A 76 -11.09 -11.28 3.47
C LYS A 76 -12.14 -12.15 2.76
N GLU A 77 -13.39 -11.73 2.71
CA GLU A 77 -14.47 -12.43 2.00
C GLU A 77 -14.16 -12.62 0.51
N VAL A 78 -13.43 -11.67 -0.10
CA VAL A 78 -12.99 -11.77 -1.49
C VAL A 78 -12.11 -13.01 -1.72
N PHE A 79 -11.33 -13.41 -0.71
CA PHE A 79 -10.41 -14.54 -0.82
C PHE A 79 -11.09 -15.91 -0.61
N GLU A 80 -12.38 -15.94 -0.26
CA GLU A 80 -13.18 -17.17 -0.25
C GLU A 80 -13.49 -17.62 -1.68
N ASP A 81 -13.75 -16.66 -2.58
CA ASP A 81 -14.09 -16.92 -3.97
C ASP A 81 -12.91 -16.74 -4.94
N TYR A 82 -11.91 -15.92 -4.58
CA TYR A 82 -10.80 -15.54 -5.45
C TYR A 82 -9.44 -15.84 -4.82
N HIS A 83 -8.46 -16.10 -5.68
CA HIS A 83 -7.09 -16.43 -5.25
C HIS A 83 -6.23 -15.20 -4.95
N GLY A 84 -6.67 -14.01 -5.33
CA GLY A 84 -5.95 -12.76 -5.11
C GLY A 84 -6.68 -11.59 -5.77
N ILE A 85 -6.25 -10.38 -5.42
CA ILE A 85 -6.76 -9.13 -6.00
C ILE A 85 -5.65 -8.58 -6.91
N LEU A 86 -6.01 -8.17 -8.12
CA LEU A 86 -5.09 -7.52 -9.06
C LEU A 86 -5.34 -6.01 -9.07
N THR A 87 -4.28 -5.24 -8.87
CA THR A 87 -4.33 -3.79 -8.95
C THR A 87 -3.07 -3.24 -9.62
N PRO A 88 -3.08 -2.01 -10.16
CA PRO A 88 -1.84 -1.37 -10.56
C PRO A 88 -0.86 -1.24 -9.38
N SER A 89 0.43 -1.40 -9.64
CA SER A 89 1.47 -1.16 -8.62
C SER A 89 1.78 0.33 -8.45
N SER A 90 1.50 1.13 -9.49
CA SER A 90 1.73 2.57 -9.52
C SER A 90 0.74 3.24 -10.48
N PRO A 91 0.52 4.56 -10.39
CA PRO A 91 -0.36 5.29 -11.33
C PRO A 91 0.14 5.32 -12.78
N GLY A 92 1.38 4.93 -13.03
CA GLY A 92 1.99 4.94 -14.35
C GLY A 92 3.44 4.49 -14.31
N ILE A 93 4.17 4.78 -15.39
CA ILE A 93 5.62 4.51 -15.50
C ILE A 93 6.42 5.35 -14.50
N ALA A 94 7.68 4.95 -14.27
CA ALA A 94 8.59 5.70 -13.42
C ALA A 94 8.75 7.16 -13.87
N PRO A 95 8.64 8.15 -12.97
CA PRO A 95 8.87 9.55 -13.31
C PRO A 95 10.29 9.78 -13.82
N LYS A 96 10.44 10.66 -14.82
CA LYS A 96 11.76 10.99 -15.36
C LYS A 96 12.60 11.79 -14.36
N GLY A 97 13.83 11.32 -14.11
CA GLY A 97 14.82 12.00 -13.28
C GLY A 97 14.83 11.50 -11.83
N LEU A 98 15.54 12.21 -10.94
CA LEU A 98 15.80 11.81 -9.55
C LEU A 98 15.04 12.64 -8.51
N LYS A 99 14.17 13.55 -8.94
CA LYS A 99 13.47 14.46 -8.01
C LYS A 99 12.24 13.85 -7.35
N SER A 100 11.66 12.80 -7.96
CA SER A 100 10.45 12.15 -7.48
C SER A 100 10.51 10.66 -7.78
N THR A 101 10.00 9.85 -6.87
CA THR A 101 9.78 8.40 -7.04
C THR A 101 8.33 8.06 -7.43
N GLY A 102 7.52 9.08 -7.69
CA GLY A 102 6.09 8.90 -7.91
C GLY A 102 5.29 8.93 -6.61
N THR A 103 4.11 8.35 -6.64
CA THR A 103 3.21 8.22 -5.49
C THR A 103 2.97 6.75 -5.13
N ALA A 104 2.83 6.47 -3.84
CA ALA A 104 2.52 5.14 -3.30
C ALA A 104 1.00 4.93 -3.12
N GLU A 105 0.17 5.64 -3.86
CA GLU A 105 -1.28 5.68 -3.67
C GLU A 105 -1.92 4.28 -3.73
N PHE A 106 -1.52 3.47 -4.70
CA PHE A 106 -2.01 2.10 -4.85
C PHE A 106 -1.47 1.09 -3.82
N ASN A 107 -0.44 1.47 -3.05
CA ASN A 107 0.19 0.57 -2.07
C ASN A 107 -0.23 0.86 -0.63
N LYS A 108 -0.71 2.08 -0.34
CA LYS A 108 -1.03 2.51 1.02
C LYS A 108 -2.07 1.65 1.71
N VAL A 109 -3.13 1.29 1.00
CA VAL A 109 -4.23 0.47 1.54
C VAL A 109 -3.72 -0.90 1.96
N TRP A 110 -2.95 -1.56 1.10
CA TRP A 110 -2.44 -2.89 1.35
C TRP A 110 -1.39 -2.91 2.47
N SER A 111 -0.51 -1.92 2.51
CA SER A 111 0.43 -1.73 3.62
C SER A 111 -0.30 -1.47 4.94
N TYR A 112 -1.36 -0.65 4.91
CA TYR A 112 -2.20 -0.37 6.07
C TYR A 112 -2.93 -1.63 6.55
N LEU A 113 -3.50 -2.39 5.64
CA LEU A 113 -4.17 -3.66 5.96
C LEU A 113 -3.19 -4.75 6.38
N GLY A 114 -1.91 -4.64 6.04
CA GLY A 114 -0.87 -5.64 6.31
C GLY A 114 -1.05 -6.91 5.47
N THR A 115 -1.55 -6.78 4.24
CA THR A 115 -1.71 -7.89 3.29
C THR A 115 -0.42 -8.12 2.50
N PRO A 116 -0.07 -9.37 2.13
CA PRO A 116 1.06 -9.63 1.26
C PRO A 116 0.79 -9.08 -0.14
N CYS A 117 1.80 -8.44 -0.72
CA CYS A 117 1.74 -7.89 -2.07
C CYS A 117 3.01 -8.20 -2.85
N ILE A 118 2.87 -8.54 -4.12
CA ILE A 118 3.98 -8.68 -5.05
C ILE A 118 3.69 -7.89 -6.32
N SER A 119 4.67 -7.13 -6.82
CA SER A 119 4.58 -6.44 -8.10
C SER A 119 5.23 -7.26 -9.19
N LEU A 120 4.49 -7.52 -10.25
CA LEU A 120 4.93 -8.23 -11.44
C LEU A 120 5.00 -7.25 -12.62
N PRO A 121 6.09 -7.20 -13.38
CA PRO A 121 6.24 -6.30 -14.53
C PRO A 121 5.53 -6.86 -15.77
N LEU A 122 4.20 -6.94 -15.71
CA LEU A 122 3.38 -7.60 -16.72
C LEU A 122 3.03 -6.70 -17.91
N LEU A 123 3.12 -5.39 -17.73
CA LEU A 123 2.74 -4.42 -18.75
C LEU A 123 3.92 -3.56 -19.15
N GLN A 124 3.82 -2.96 -20.32
CA GLN A 124 4.78 -2.01 -20.85
C GLN A 124 4.07 -0.67 -21.09
N GLY A 125 4.64 0.37 -20.54
CA GLY A 125 4.17 1.74 -20.73
C GLY A 125 4.97 2.48 -21.81
N GLU A 126 4.85 3.79 -21.84
CA GLU A 126 5.58 4.64 -22.75
C GLU A 126 7.10 4.47 -22.61
N ASN A 127 7.84 4.65 -23.72
CA ASN A 127 9.29 4.51 -23.78
C ASN A 127 9.82 3.13 -23.37
N ASN A 128 9.03 2.09 -23.55
CA ASN A 128 9.36 0.71 -23.19
C ASN A 128 9.66 0.52 -21.68
N LEU A 129 9.19 1.44 -20.83
CA LEU A 129 9.35 1.29 -19.39
C LEU A 129 8.36 0.27 -18.83
N PRO A 130 8.78 -0.57 -17.87
CA PRO A 130 7.87 -1.54 -17.27
C PRO A 130 6.77 -0.84 -16.47
N LEU A 131 5.56 -1.40 -16.53
CA LEU A 131 4.43 -1.01 -15.70
C LEU A 131 3.98 -2.24 -14.91
N GLY A 132 4.03 -2.12 -13.58
CA GLY A 132 3.74 -3.22 -12.68
C GLY A 132 2.25 -3.40 -12.42
N ILE A 133 1.84 -4.65 -12.39
CA ILE A 133 0.58 -5.09 -11.78
C ILE A 133 0.93 -5.75 -10.45
N GLN A 134 0.27 -5.36 -9.37
CA GLN A 134 0.45 -6.03 -8.09
C GLN A 134 -0.65 -7.07 -7.86
N VAL A 135 -0.21 -8.20 -7.36
CA VAL A 135 -1.07 -9.23 -6.78
C VAL A 135 -1.13 -8.97 -5.29
N VAL A 136 -2.33 -8.93 -4.74
CA VAL A 136 -2.58 -8.82 -3.30
C VAL A 136 -3.15 -10.14 -2.82
N GLY A 137 -2.56 -10.72 -1.78
CA GLY A 137 -2.96 -12.00 -1.23
C GLY A 137 -3.63 -11.90 0.14
N GLN A 138 -4.17 -13.02 0.59
CA GLN A 138 -4.71 -13.17 1.93
C GLN A 138 -3.58 -13.22 2.96
N LYS A 139 -3.78 -12.62 4.14
CA LYS A 139 -2.83 -12.74 5.25
C LYS A 139 -2.66 -14.19 5.66
N TYR A 140 -1.42 -14.55 5.99
CA TYR A 140 -1.03 -15.88 6.50
C TYR A 140 -1.25 -17.03 5.52
N ASP A 141 -1.47 -16.73 4.23
CA ASP A 141 -1.56 -17.72 3.15
C ASP A 141 -0.51 -17.48 2.07
N ASP A 142 0.75 -17.36 2.50
CA ASP A 142 1.87 -17.02 1.61
C ASP A 142 2.11 -18.08 0.52
N ASN A 143 1.87 -19.34 0.82
CA ASN A 143 2.03 -20.43 -0.15
C ASN A 143 1.08 -20.27 -1.34
N ARG A 144 -0.21 -20.00 -1.07
CA ARG A 144 -1.21 -19.77 -2.10
C ARG A 144 -0.88 -18.48 -2.88
N PHE A 145 -0.56 -17.42 -2.15
CA PHE A 145 -0.21 -16.13 -2.71
C PHE A 145 0.99 -16.20 -3.67
N LEU A 146 2.09 -16.83 -3.27
CA LEU A 146 3.28 -17.01 -4.11
C LEU A 146 3.00 -17.93 -5.30
N GLY A 147 2.22 -18.99 -5.10
CA GLY A 147 1.82 -19.90 -6.17
C GLY A 147 1.01 -19.20 -7.26
N VAL A 148 0.02 -18.40 -6.88
CA VAL A 148 -0.79 -17.58 -7.82
C VAL A 148 0.06 -16.56 -8.55
N SER A 149 0.95 -15.88 -7.83
CA SER A 149 1.84 -14.87 -8.42
C SER A 149 2.81 -15.49 -9.45
N ALA A 150 3.41 -16.63 -9.13
CA ALA A 150 4.29 -17.35 -10.04
C ALA A 150 3.53 -17.89 -11.27
N TRP A 151 2.31 -18.38 -11.08
CA TRP A 151 1.46 -18.81 -12.17
C TRP A 151 1.13 -17.62 -13.11
N LEU A 152 0.72 -16.48 -12.57
CA LEU A 152 0.39 -15.29 -13.34
C LEU A 152 1.60 -14.78 -14.14
N GLU A 153 2.78 -14.73 -13.53
CA GLU A 153 4.02 -14.36 -14.22
C GLU A 153 4.34 -15.29 -15.39
N LYS A 154 4.17 -16.59 -15.19
CA LYS A 154 4.41 -17.61 -16.24
C LYS A 154 3.42 -17.49 -17.37
N GLU A 155 2.13 -17.35 -17.06
CA GLU A 155 1.09 -17.26 -18.09
C GLU A 155 1.19 -15.94 -18.88
N SER A 156 1.51 -14.82 -18.23
CA SER A 156 1.66 -13.54 -18.93
C SER A 156 2.78 -13.53 -20.00
N LYS A 157 3.84 -14.32 -19.81
CA LYS A 157 4.93 -14.44 -20.81
C LYS A 157 4.46 -15.06 -22.11
N LYS A 158 3.44 -15.92 -22.08
CA LYS A 158 2.87 -16.56 -23.28
C LYS A 158 2.06 -15.59 -24.17
N PHE A 159 1.61 -14.47 -23.63
CA PHE A 159 0.86 -13.47 -24.40
C PHE A 159 1.77 -12.40 -25.01
N ASN A 160 3.05 -12.40 -24.67
CA ASN A 160 4.05 -11.46 -25.18
C ASN A 160 4.97 -12.10 -26.24
N GLU A 161 4.77 -13.39 -26.55
CA GLU A 161 5.38 -14.12 -27.66
C GLU A 161 4.45 -14.11 -28.90
#